data_ba29470fba5f80e90e3c05c886d495d6
#
_entry.id   ba29470fba5f80e90e3c05c886d495d6
#
_cell.length_a   1.000
_cell.length_b   1.000
_cell.length_c   1.000
_cell.angle_alpha   90.00
_cell.angle_beta   90.00
_cell.angle_gamma   90.00
#
_symmetry.space_group_name_H-M   'P 1'
#
loop_
_entity.id
_entity.type
_entity.pdbx_description
1 polymer ?
#
loop_
_entity_poly.entity_id
_entity_poly.type
_entity_poly.pdbx_seq_one_letter_code
_entity_poly.pdbx_strand_id
1 'polypeptide(L)'
;MQASYAANFSREMGCTETEWLGWLPAAIGAHTWHRVGSSVHVCITQERQALGTLVIHWSVGPLRRIALVALPCLHVHFQFEGLDDAQRYAFMRRFDLYMQRGGG
;
A
#
# COMPACT_ATOMS: atom_id res chain seq x y z
N MET A 1 -12.16 -6.09 -6.59
CA MET A 1 -10.80 -6.54 -6.25
C MET A 1 -10.06 -6.89 -7.52
N GLN A 2 -8.80 -6.52 -7.61
CA GLN A 2 -7.99 -6.84 -8.79
C GLN A 2 -7.66 -8.32 -8.86
N ALA A 3 -7.59 -8.86 -10.07
CA ALA A 3 -7.22 -10.25 -10.30
C ALA A 3 -5.69 -10.45 -10.29
N SER A 4 -4.93 -9.41 -10.57
CA SER A 4 -3.47 -9.45 -10.58
C SER A 4 -2.90 -8.06 -10.29
N TYR A 5 -1.61 -8.04 -9.95
CA TYR A 5 -0.89 -6.80 -9.64
C TYR A 5 0.45 -6.81 -10.36
N ALA A 6 0.73 -5.72 -11.08
CA ALA A 6 2.04 -5.55 -11.72
C ALA A 6 3.13 -5.40 -10.65
N ALA A 7 4.40 -5.58 -11.06
CA ALA A 7 5.51 -5.36 -10.15
C ALA A 7 5.64 -3.87 -9.76
N ASN A 8 5.26 -2.97 -10.66
CA ASN A 8 5.28 -1.54 -10.42
C ASN A 8 3.91 -0.97 -10.80
N PHE A 9 3.28 -0.26 -9.89
CA PHE A 9 2.01 0.40 -10.19
C PHE A 9 1.75 1.54 -9.21
N SER A 10 0.90 2.46 -9.63
CA SER A 10 0.46 3.58 -8.82
C SER A 10 -1.04 3.58 -8.68
N ARG A 11 -1.53 4.15 -7.59
CA ARG A 11 -2.95 4.39 -7.38
C ARG A 11 -3.16 5.65 -6.58
N GLU A 12 -4.37 6.17 -6.62
CA GLU A 12 -4.81 7.23 -5.72
C GLU A 12 -5.63 6.63 -4.58
N MET A 13 -5.41 7.14 -3.38
CA MET A 13 -6.16 6.73 -2.20
C MET A 13 -6.96 7.95 -1.71
N GLY A 14 -8.24 7.75 -1.43
CA GLY A 14 -9.11 8.80 -0.91
C GLY A 14 -8.98 8.93 0.60
N CYS A 15 -7.79 9.21 1.10
CA CYS A 15 -7.54 9.31 2.53
C CYS A 15 -6.47 10.37 2.81
N THR A 16 -6.38 10.76 4.08
CA THR A 16 -5.30 11.62 4.56
C THR A 16 -4.05 10.79 4.84
N GLU A 17 -2.91 11.46 4.93
CA GLU A 17 -1.67 10.79 5.32
C GLU A 17 -1.77 10.18 6.73
N THR A 18 -2.44 10.88 7.65
CA THR A 18 -2.63 10.38 9.01
C THR A 18 -3.44 9.08 9.02
N GLU A 19 -4.50 9.02 8.24
CA GLU A 19 -5.30 7.79 8.10
C GLU A 19 -4.47 6.65 7.49
N TRP A 20 -3.77 6.95 6.40
CA TRP A 20 -2.87 6.02 5.72
C TRP A 20 -1.86 5.41 6.68
N LEU A 21 -1.16 6.26 7.45
CA LEU A 21 -0.16 5.82 8.42
C LEU A 21 -0.78 4.97 9.53
N GLY A 22 -2.01 5.27 9.91
CA GLY A 22 -2.73 4.48 10.92
C GLY A 22 -3.09 3.08 10.44
N TRP A 23 -3.35 2.91 9.14
CA TRP A 23 -3.77 1.62 8.57
C TRP A 23 -2.59 0.75 8.14
N LEU A 24 -1.44 1.35 7.82
CA LEU A 24 -0.28 0.64 7.27
C LEU A 24 0.17 -0.56 8.08
N PRO A 25 0.36 -0.47 9.40
CA PRO A 25 0.88 -1.63 10.14
C PRO A 25 0.02 -2.86 10.01
N ALA A 26 -1.30 -2.73 10.12
CA ALA A 26 -2.21 -3.86 9.98
C ALA A 26 -2.26 -4.38 8.54
N ALA A 27 -2.21 -3.47 7.56
CA ALA A 27 -2.24 -3.85 6.15
C ALA A 27 -0.98 -4.62 5.75
N ILE A 28 0.19 -4.22 6.24
CA ILE A 28 1.45 -4.92 5.97
C ILE A 28 1.48 -6.27 6.71
N GLY A 29 0.93 -6.31 7.91
CA GLY A 29 0.84 -7.54 8.69
C GLY A 29 2.16 -7.93 9.34
N ALA A 30 2.48 -9.23 9.32
CA ALA A 30 3.61 -9.78 10.08
C ALA A 30 4.98 -9.61 9.40
N HIS A 31 5.03 -9.04 8.20
CA HIS A 31 6.29 -8.82 7.50
C HIS A 31 7.14 -7.77 8.21
N THR A 32 8.45 -7.94 8.14
CA THR A 32 9.38 -6.93 8.65
C THR A 32 9.33 -5.70 7.75
N TRP A 33 9.22 -4.52 8.33
CA TRP A 33 9.20 -3.29 7.55
C TRP A 33 9.74 -2.12 8.35
N HIS A 34 10.16 -1.08 7.65
CA HIS A 34 10.59 0.16 8.26
C HIS A 34 10.19 1.34 7.38
N ARG A 35 10.02 2.49 8.01
CA ARG A 35 9.64 3.71 7.33
C ARG A 35 10.84 4.62 7.15
N VAL A 36 10.96 5.22 5.96
CA VAL A 36 11.96 6.25 5.66
C VAL A 36 11.22 7.40 4.97
N GLY A 37 10.96 8.48 5.70
CA GLY A 37 10.22 9.61 5.16
C GLY A 37 8.81 9.21 4.71
N SER A 38 8.49 9.46 3.44
CA SER A 38 7.21 9.09 2.83
C SER A 38 7.31 7.77 2.06
N SER A 39 8.14 6.86 2.56
CA SER A 39 8.27 5.52 1.99
C SER A 39 8.32 4.49 3.11
N VAL A 40 7.83 3.28 2.81
CA VAL A 40 8.06 2.11 3.65
C VAL A 40 8.74 1.03 2.82
N HIS A 41 9.67 0.33 3.45
CA HIS A 41 10.39 -0.79 2.86
C HIS A 41 9.95 -2.04 3.58
N VAL A 42 9.35 -2.97 2.85
CA VAL A 42 8.80 -4.21 3.39
C VAL A 42 9.62 -5.39 2.89
N CYS A 43 10.08 -6.23 3.81
CA CYS A 43 10.67 -7.52 3.46
C CYS A 43 9.54 -8.55 3.52
N ILE A 44 9.11 -9.03 2.35
CA ILE A 44 8.01 -9.99 2.28
C ILE A 44 8.57 -11.38 2.51
N THR A 45 8.01 -12.05 3.53
CA THR A 45 8.48 -13.36 3.96
C THR A 45 7.34 -14.36 3.94
N GLN A 46 7.70 -15.62 3.76
CA GLN A 46 6.79 -16.76 3.89
C GLN A 46 7.54 -17.87 4.58
N GLU A 47 6.98 -18.40 5.67
CA GLU A 47 7.60 -19.46 6.46
C GLU A 47 9.07 -19.13 6.83
N ARG A 48 9.29 -17.88 7.24
CA ARG A 48 10.59 -17.32 7.64
C ARG A 48 11.61 -17.19 6.50
N GLN A 49 11.20 -17.41 5.26
CA GLN A 49 12.05 -17.19 4.11
C GLN A 49 11.72 -15.87 3.44
N ALA A 50 12.74 -15.11 3.09
CA ALA A 50 12.57 -13.88 2.34
C ALA A 50 12.21 -14.23 0.90
N LEU A 51 11.05 -13.76 0.44
CA LEU A 51 10.61 -13.94 -0.94
C LEU A 51 11.05 -12.78 -1.82
N GLY A 52 11.01 -11.58 -1.30
CA GLY A 52 11.33 -10.38 -2.04
C GLY A 52 11.01 -9.14 -1.22
N THR A 53 10.98 -8.00 -1.88
CA THR A 53 10.79 -6.71 -1.22
C THR A 53 9.67 -5.92 -1.88
N LEU A 54 9.10 -5.00 -1.11
CA LEU A 54 8.14 -4.02 -1.59
C LEU A 54 8.54 -2.66 -1.04
N VAL A 55 8.63 -1.66 -1.92
CA VAL A 55 8.74 -0.27 -1.52
C VAL A 55 7.42 0.40 -1.85
N ILE A 56 6.81 1.04 -0.85
CA ILE A 56 5.63 1.86 -1.04
C ILE A 56 6.02 3.30 -0.77
N HIS A 57 5.81 4.15 -1.77
CA HIS A 57 6.08 5.57 -1.67
C HIS A 57 4.78 6.35 -1.86
N TRP A 58 4.55 7.38 -1.04
CA TRP A 58 3.35 8.20 -1.16
C TRP A 58 3.68 9.67 -1.13
N SER A 59 2.77 10.45 -1.69
CA SER A 59 2.79 11.90 -1.62
C SER A 59 1.37 12.42 -1.50
N VAL A 60 1.21 13.52 -0.77
CA VAL A 60 -0.10 14.16 -0.60
C VAL A 60 -0.41 14.94 -1.87
N GLY A 61 -1.54 14.60 -2.51
CA GLY A 61 -2.04 15.32 -3.67
C GLY A 61 -2.94 16.48 -3.27
N PRO A 62 -3.36 17.30 -4.24
CA PRO A 62 -4.33 18.38 -3.98
C PRO A 62 -5.67 17.79 -3.58
N LEU A 63 -6.43 18.55 -2.77
CA LEU A 63 -7.78 18.15 -2.42
C LEU A 63 -8.62 18.01 -3.69
N ARG A 64 -9.39 16.94 -3.76
CA ARG A 64 -10.34 16.74 -4.84
C ARG A 64 -11.67 17.35 -4.42
N ARG A 65 -12.17 18.29 -5.23
CA ARG A 65 -13.42 18.97 -4.93
C ARG A 65 -14.55 18.44 -5.79
N ILE A 66 -15.62 17.99 -5.13
CA ILE A 66 -16.85 17.54 -5.78
C ILE A 66 -17.99 18.33 -5.14
N ALA A 67 -18.60 19.25 -5.91
CA ALA A 67 -19.61 20.19 -5.42
C ALA A 67 -19.05 20.98 -4.22
N LEU A 68 -19.66 20.87 -3.04
CA LEU A 68 -19.23 21.57 -1.84
C LEU A 68 -18.29 20.72 -0.95
N VAL A 69 -17.92 19.53 -1.40
CA VAL A 69 -17.11 18.60 -0.62
C VAL A 69 -15.67 18.61 -1.12
N ALA A 70 -14.72 18.75 -0.20
CA ALA A 70 -13.30 18.60 -0.47
C ALA A 70 -12.85 17.24 0.07
N LEU A 71 -12.28 16.40 -0.80
CA LEU A 71 -11.84 15.06 -0.45
C LEU A 71 -10.32 14.99 -0.47
N PRO A 72 -9.72 14.34 0.53
CA PRO A 72 -8.27 14.13 0.52
C PRO A 72 -7.87 13.17 -0.59
N CYS A 73 -6.64 13.34 -1.08
CA CYS A 73 -6.06 12.48 -2.11
C CYS A 73 -4.61 12.19 -1.77
N LEU A 74 -4.26 10.92 -1.79
CA LEU A 74 -2.90 10.46 -1.58
C LEU A 74 -2.48 9.67 -2.82
N HIS A 75 -1.34 10.04 -3.41
CA HIS A 75 -0.76 9.30 -4.53
C HIS A 75 0.20 8.26 -3.96
N VAL A 76 -0.03 6.99 -4.29
CA VAL A 76 0.74 5.89 -3.74
C VAL A 76 1.34 5.07 -4.87
N HIS A 77 2.64 4.80 -4.79
CA HIS A 77 3.36 3.98 -5.75
C HIS A 77 3.90 2.73 -5.06
N PHE A 78 3.67 1.57 -5.70
CA PHE A 78 4.12 0.26 -5.22
C PHE A 78 5.18 -0.28 -6.18
N GLN A 79 6.27 -0.77 -5.60
CA GLN A 79 7.36 -1.35 -6.37
C GLN A 79 7.82 -2.64 -5.72
N PHE A 80 7.51 -3.77 -6.38
CA PHE A 80 7.91 -5.10 -5.92
C PHE A 80 9.17 -5.55 -6.62
N GLU A 81 10.02 -6.27 -5.89
CA GLU A 81 11.17 -6.96 -6.45
C GLU A 81 11.25 -8.38 -5.89
N GLY A 82 11.50 -9.35 -6.76
CA GLY A 82 11.73 -10.74 -6.36
C GLY A 82 10.48 -11.57 -6.16
N LEU A 83 9.29 -11.02 -6.37
CA LEU A 83 8.04 -11.76 -6.22
C LEU A 83 7.40 -12.05 -7.58
N ASP A 84 6.82 -13.25 -7.72
CA ASP A 84 6.02 -13.59 -8.88
C ASP A 84 4.57 -13.06 -8.75
N ASP A 85 3.74 -13.27 -9.78
CA ASP A 85 2.36 -12.80 -9.81
C ASP A 85 1.55 -13.30 -8.62
N ALA A 86 1.68 -14.57 -8.27
CA ALA A 86 0.91 -15.18 -7.19
C ALA A 86 1.31 -14.60 -5.83
N GLN A 87 2.60 -14.36 -5.64
CA GLN A 87 3.12 -13.78 -4.39
C GLN A 87 2.69 -12.33 -4.22
N ARG A 88 2.73 -11.55 -5.31
CA ARG A 88 2.24 -10.17 -5.28
C ARG A 88 0.74 -10.14 -4.99
N TYR A 89 -0.01 -11.02 -5.61
CA TYR A 89 -1.45 -11.12 -5.40
C TYR A 89 -1.76 -11.45 -3.93
N ALA A 90 -1.08 -12.42 -3.36
CA ALA A 90 -1.31 -12.82 -1.96
C ALA A 90 -1.06 -11.66 -0.99
N PHE A 91 0.02 -10.91 -1.19
CA PHE A 91 0.30 -9.74 -0.37
C PHE A 91 -0.75 -8.66 -0.55
N MET A 92 -1.06 -8.29 -1.79
CA MET A 92 -1.96 -7.18 -2.07
C MET A 92 -3.41 -7.48 -1.70
N ARG A 93 -3.83 -8.73 -1.78
CA ARG A 93 -5.18 -9.12 -1.36
C ARG A 93 -5.40 -8.79 0.11
N ARG A 94 -4.45 -9.15 0.97
CA ARG A 94 -4.51 -8.81 2.38
C ARG A 94 -4.39 -7.30 2.59
N PHE A 95 -3.43 -6.67 1.93
CA PHE A 95 -3.20 -5.23 2.04
C PHE A 95 -4.47 -4.45 1.71
N ASP A 96 -5.09 -4.73 0.57
CA ASP A 96 -6.29 -4.04 0.14
C ASP A 96 -7.48 -4.31 1.07
N LEU A 97 -7.59 -5.53 1.59
CA LEU A 97 -8.65 -5.87 2.53
C LEU A 97 -8.57 -4.99 3.80
N TYR A 98 -7.37 -4.81 4.34
CA TYR A 98 -7.19 -4.00 5.54
C TYR A 98 -7.35 -2.51 5.25
N MET A 99 -6.95 -2.05 4.07
CA MET A 99 -7.19 -0.67 3.67
C MET A 99 -8.68 -0.37 3.53
N GLN A 100 -9.47 -1.30 2.98
CA GLN A 100 -10.91 -1.17 2.89
C GLN A 100 -11.56 -1.10 4.26
N ARG A 101 -11.12 -1.92 5.22
CA ARG A 101 -11.63 -1.90 6.59
C ARG A 101 -11.31 -0.59 7.30
N GLY A 102 -10.21 0.05 6.96
CA GLY A 102 -9.86 1.35 7.46
C GLY A 102 -10.71 2.50 6.88
N GLY A 103 -11.58 2.19 5.90
CA GLY A 103 -12.42 3.19 5.25
C GLY A 103 -11.79 3.89 4.06
N GLY A 104 -10.63 3.38 3.63
CA GLY A 104 -9.89 3.95 2.50
C GLY A 104 -10.32 3.41 1.14
#